data_69a5d6a1f3d6aa81d33fba1ef9f9b604
#
_entry.id   69a5d6a1f3d6aa81d33fba1ef9f9b604
#
_cell.length_a   1.000
_cell.length_b   1.000
_cell.length_c   1.000
_cell.angle_alpha   90.00
_cell.angle_beta   90.00
_cell.angle_gamma   90.00
#
_symmetry.space_group_name_H-M   'P 1'
#
loop_
_entity.id
_entity.type
_entity.pdbx_description
1 polymer ?
#
loop_
_entity_poly.entity_id
_entity_poly.type
_entity_poly.pdbx_seq_one_letter_code
_entity_poly.pdbx_strand_id
1 'polypeptide(L)'
;MKKYILFALLLPGLTVGQADKNVKGNISSKDVNISILGVYQDAFPNVSVVFRAEKSNGNPVFGLKKKDMTVTENDENCQVISIQELSKQKPINIGIVLDHSGSMQFDERKINQLGYDISEIPVDENGHYSFPKGYVQPITLAKNALLEFVESFNFDKDKIGVVGFSSTVDYQLGLTNQTGKIKRKIRSMKSDGTTAFYDAILASLKQVENSDGVSVVVALTDGNDNASISNMNTVINKAKSADIPVYIVGLGDVNQGELERLATATGGQFYFANSAKSLSLIYEKISEKLQSFYDIIYQSPNLENNSTERSIEISFLNEGTKVVSEEERFTLDSNAVVYITKKQAEALQKAQEEAQLIEQQKIEAAHQHQMQVNAGIGILAVLVTGGILFYFARRTSKTTICIAKVFPNPTADKVTVELSNVGEEQGILHVFDLQGNQVHQQAIGNREEVDLSHLVNGTYLLKGEFGDKVTDGVKILVQK
;
A
#
# COMPACT_ATOMS: atom_id res chain seq x y z
N MET A 1 -6.72 -8.23 15.71
CA MET A 1 -5.90 -9.39 15.27
C MET A 1 -6.68 -10.12 14.18
N LYS A 2 -6.47 -9.75 12.92
CA LYS A 2 -7.06 -10.47 11.77
C LYS A 2 -6.01 -11.45 11.25
N LYS A 3 -6.28 -12.75 11.40
CA LYS A 3 -5.40 -13.82 10.91
C LYS A 3 -5.74 -14.11 9.46
N TYR A 4 -4.82 -13.84 8.57
CA TYR A 4 -4.87 -14.38 7.21
C TYR A 4 -4.13 -15.73 7.19
N ILE A 5 -4.85 -16.80 6.89
CA ILE A 5 -4.30 -18.14 6.69
C ILE A 5 -4.12 -18.34 5.19
N LEU A 6 -2.87 -18.47 4.78
CA LEU A 6 -2.49 -18.85 3.43
C LEU A 6 -2.66 -20.39 3.31
N PHE A 7 -3.69 -20.86 2.59
CA PHE A 7 -3.82 -22.26 2.17
C PHE A 7 -3.62 -22.37 0.66
N ALA A 8 -2.49 -22.93 0.28
CA ALA A 8 -2.29 -23.45 -1.06
C ALA A 8 -2.94 -24.83 -1.14
N LEU A 9 -4.03 -24.98 -1.88
CA LEU A 9 -4.64 -26.27 -2.22
C LEU A 9 -4.60 -26.47 -3.73
N LEU A 10 -3.74 -27.37 -4.16
CA LEU A 10 -3.79 -28.04 -5.45
C LEU A 10 -5.01 -28.98 -5.49
N LEU A 11 -5.89 -28.78 -6.45
CA LEU A 11 -6.85 -29.80 -6.91
C LEU A 11 -7.00 -29.76 -8.43
N PRO A 12 -7.20 -30.92 -9.07
CA PRO A 12 -7.12 -31.04 -10.51
C PRO A 12 -8.47 -30.90 -11.21
N GLY A 13 -8.43 -30.36 -12.41
CA GLY A 13 -9.23 -30.68 -13.58
C GLY A 13 -10.74 -30.65 -13.48
N LEU A 14 -11.33 -29.57 -14.03
CA LEU A 14 -12.64 -29.66 -14.68
C LEU A 14 -12.61 -28.74 -15.92
N THR A 15 -12.67 -29.35 -17.06
CA THR A 15 -12.85 -28.71 -18.37
C THR A 15 -14.26 -28.15 -18.46
N VAL A 16 -14.40 -26.86 -18.65
CA VAL A 16 -15.66 -26.22 -19.06
C VAL A 16 -15.36 -25.35 -20.29
N GLY A 17 -16.24 -25.51 -21.23
CA GLY A 17 -16.29 -25.07 -22.61
C GLY A 17 -15.65 -23.73 -22.96
N GLN A 18 -14.93 -23.77 -24.06
CA GLN A 18 -14.45 -22.64 -24.83
C GLN A 18 -15.61 -21.75 -25.29
N ALA A 19 -15.57 -20.50 -24.87
CA ALA A 19 -16.20 -19.43 -25.61
C ALA A 19 -15.06 -18.69 -26.36
N ASP A 20 -14.98 -18.95 -27.65
CA ASP A 20 -14.15 -18.21 -28.60
C ASP A 20 -14.50 -16.70 -28.52
N LYS A 21 -13.55 -15.89 -28.13
CA LYS A 21 -13.53 -14.46 -28.51
C LYS A 21 -12.11 -14.05 -28.89
N ASN A 22 -11.73 -14.42 -30.12
CA ASN A 22 -10.70 -13.71 -30.84
C ASN A 22 -11.24 -12.35 -31.30
N VAL A 23 -10.97 -11.30 -30.52
CA VAL A 23 -10.94 -9.93 -31.02
C VAL A 23 -9.53 -9.41 -30.74
N LYS A 24 -8.61 -9.64 -31.66
CA LYS A 24 -7.35 -8.93 -31.78
C LYS A 24 -7.66 -7.51 -32.29
N GLY A 25 -8.01 -6.61 -31.40
CA GLY A 25 -7.94 -5.17 -31.67
C GLY A 25 -6.57 -4.66 -31.19
N ASN A 26 -5.78 -4.09 -32.07
CA ASN A 26 -4.56 -3.37 -31.73
C ASN A 26 -4.89 -2.27 -30.73
N ILE A 27 -4.45 -2.41 -29.49
CA ILE A 27 -4.63 -1.41 -28.43
C ILE A 27 -3.37 -0.55 -28.42
N SER A 28 -3.49 0.71 -28.84
CA SER A 28 -2.41 1.69 -28.68
C SER A 28 -2.12 1.89 -27.18
N SER A 29 -0.85 1.95 -26.81
CA SER A 29 -0.41 2.12 -25.42
C SER A 29 -0.83 3.45 -24.77
N LYS A 30 -1.20 4.45 -25.57
CA LYS A 30 -1.77 5.72 -25.09
C LYS A 30 -3.19 5.59 -24.53
N ASP A 31 -3.77 4.39 -24.67
CA ASP A 31 -5.20 4.16 -24.38
C ASP A 31 -5.42 3.32 -23.11
N VAL A 32 -4.40 3.12 -22.27
CA VAL A 32 -4.53 2.35 -21.03
C VAL A 32 -4.02 3.16 -19.84
N ASN A 33 -4.83 3.22 -18.77
CA ASN A 33 -4.50 3.82 -17.50
C ASN A 33 -4.42 2.76 -16.41
N ILE A 34 -3.47 2.92 -15.47
CA ILE A 34 -3.37 2.11 -14.24
C ILE A 34 -3.74 3.02 -13.08
N SER A 35 -4.67 2.57 -12.23
CA SER A 35 -5.04 3.26 -10.99
C SER A 35 -4.76 2.35 -9.81
N ILE A 36 -3.89 2.76 -8.89
CA ILE A 36 -3.66 2.09 -7.62
C ILE A 36 -4.82 2.44 -6.69
N LEU A 37 -5.38 1.44 -6.01
CA LEU A 37 -6.57 1.55 -5.18
C LEU A 37 -6.28 1.32 -3.70
N GLY A 38 -5.15 0.69 -3.38
CA GLY A 38 -4.72 0.48 -2.00
C GLY A 38 -3.43 -0.31 -1.91
N VAL A 39 -2.66 -0.03 -0.85
CA VAL A 39 -1.40 -0.69 -0.53
C VAL A 39 -1.54 -1.35 0.83
N TYR A 40 -1.31 -2.67 0.92
CA TYR A 40 -1.51 -3.48 2.11
C TYR A 40 -0.20 -4.13 2.55
N GLN A 41 0.12 -4.01 3.84
CA GLN A 41 1.42 -4.36 4.40
C GLN A 41 1.34 -5.51 5.44
N ASP A 42 0.20 -6.17 5.56
CA ASP A 42 -0.06 -7.21 6.57
C ASP A 42 0.97 -8.35 6.57
N ALA A 43 1.61 -8.60 5.43
CA ALA A 43 2.61 -9.65 5.23
C ALA A 43 4.01 -9.08 4.93
N PHE A 44 4.32 -7.87 5.41
CA PHE A 44 5.62 -7.25 5.17
C PHE A 44 6.81 -8.21 5.46
N PRO A 45 7.84 -8.32 4.59
CA PRO A 45 8.19 -7.43 3.49
C PRO A 45 7.42 -7.66 2.17
N ASN A 46 6.48 -8.60 2.14
CA ASN A 46 5.61 -8.78 0.99
C ASN A 46 4.48 -7.75 1.08
N VAL A 47 4.44 -6.85 0.12
CA VAL A 47 3.44 -5.79 0.01
C VAL A 47 2.46 -6.17 -1.08
N SER A 48 1.16 -6.11 -0.78
CA SER A 48 0.08 -6.34 -1.72
C SER A 48 -0.44 -4.98 -2.20
N VAL A 49 -0.56 -4.81 -3.51
CA VAL A 49 -1.12 -3.61 -4.13
C VAL A 49 -2.32 -3.98 -4.96
N VAL A 50 -3.46 -3.44 -4.59
CA VAL A 50 -4.67 -3.56 -5.37
C VAL A 50 -4.70 -2.43 -6.39
N PHE A 51 -4.84 -2.79 -7.65
CA PHE A 51 -4.91 -1.83 -8.74
C PHE A 51 -5.90 -2.24 -9.82
N ARG A 52 -6.21 -1.32 -10.69
CA ARG A 52 -7.06 -1.49 -11.86
C ARG A 52 -6.33 -0.99 -13.10
N ALA A 53 -6.47 -1.72 -14.21
CA ALA A 53 -6.01 -1.30 -15.52
C ALA A 53 -7.20 -1.13 -16.46
N GLU A 54 -7.35 0.04 -17.07
CA GLU A 54 -8.49 0.39 -17.92
C GLU A 54 -8.02 1.05 -19.22
N LYS A 55 -8.75 0.79 -20.30
CA LYS A 55 -8.60 1.57 -21.52
C LYS A 55 -9.19 2.97 -21.38
N SER A 56 -8.79 3.91 -22.24
CA SER A 56 -9.33 5.30 -22.24
C SER A 56 -10.85 5.36 -22.40
N ASN A 57 -11.46 4.33 -22.97
CA ASN A 57 -12.92 4.20 -23.07
C ASN A 57 -13.57 3.64 -21.80
N GLY A 58 -12.79 3.41 -20.73
CA GLY A 58 -13.23 2.88 -19.46
C GLY A 58 -13.41 1.36 -19.41
N ASN A 59 -13.08 0.64 -20.49
CA ASN A 59 -13.15 -0.81 -20.49
C ASN A 59 -11.94 -1.42 -19.75
N PRO A 60 -12.15 -2.42 -18.88
CA PRO A 60 -11.06 -3.05 -18.15
C PRO A 60 -10.09 -3.81 -19.05
N VAL A 61 -8.85 -3.90 -18.63
CA VAL A 61 -7.80 -4.73 -19.24
C VAL A 61 -7.68 -6.01 -18.44
N PHE A 62 -7.93 -7.15 -19.05
CA PHE A 62 -7.82 -8.47 -18.44
C PHE A 62 -6.57 -9.23 -18.89
N GLY A 63 -6.17 -10.23 -18.10
CA GLY A 63 -5.13 -11.17 -18.46
C GLY A 63 -3.70 -10.67 -18.28
N LEU A 64 -3.47 -9.67 -17.42
CA LEU A 64 -2.14 -9.21 -17.04
C LEU A 64 -1.36 -10.36 -16.39
N LYS A 65 -0.09 -10.53 -16.78
CA LYS A 65 0.77 -11.63 -16.31
C LYS A 65 1.98 -11.08 -15.59
N LYS A 66 2.45 -11.80 -14.58
CA LYS A 66 3.63 -11.45 -13.78
C LYS A 66 4.85 -11.04 -14.63
N LYS A 67 5.12 -11.77 -15.72
CA LYS A 67 6.28 -11.52 -16.59
C LYS A 67 6.23 -10.17 -17.31
N ASP A 68 5.05 -9.58 -17.43
CA ASP A 68 4.82 -8.34 -18.16
C ASP A 68 4.75 -7.13 -17.20
N MET A 69 4.79 -7.40 -15.87
CA MET A 69 4.65 -6.38 -14.82
C MET A 69 5.99 -5.97 -14.22
N THR A 70 6.11 -4.70 -13.89
CA THR A 70 7.21 -4.15 -13.10
C THR A 70 6.61 -3.29 -11.98
N VAL A 71 7.17 -3.42 -10.79
CA VAL A 71 6.86 -2.57 -9.63
C VAL A 71 8.14 -1.89 -9.20
N THR A 72 8.08 -0.58 -8.94
CA THR A 72 9.17 0.18 -8.32
C THR A 72 8.69 0.77 -7.00
N GLU A 73 9.52 0.70 -5.97
CA GLU A 73 9.32 1.35 -4.68
C GLU A 73 10.48 2.30 -4.43
N ASN A 74 10.21 3.60 -4.23
CA ASN A 74 11.22 4.66 -4.12
C ASN A 74 12.26 4.59 -5.26
N ASP A 75 11.79 4.47 -6.50
CA ASP A 75 12.60 4.33 -7.73
C ASP A 75 13.44 3.03 -7.82
N GLU A 76 13.34 2.11 -6.85
CA GLU A 76 14.02 0.82 -6.90
C GLU A 76 13.10 -0.28 -7.46
N ASN A 77 13.64 -1.10 -8.37
CA ASN A 77 12.89 -2.23 -8.93
C ASN A 77 12.64 -3.30 -7.88
N CYS A 78 11.39 -3.69 -7.74
CA CYS A 78 10.94 -4.71 -6.79
C CYS A 78 10.82 -6.09 -7.43
N GLN A 79 11.06 -7.12 -6.64
CA GLN A 79 10.75 -8.48 -7.03
C GLN A 79 9.24 -8.70 -6.98
N VAL A 80 8.57 -8.78 -8.13
CA VAL A 80 7.17 -9.20 -8.18
C VAL A 80 7.07 -10.68 -7.81
N ILE A 81 6.27 -11.00 -6.80
CA ILE A 81 6.04 -12.36 -6.33
C ILE A 81 4.91 -13.00 -7.13
N SER A 82 3.76 -12.33 -7.19
CA SER A 82 2.57 -12.80 -7.90
C SER A 82 1.72 -11.64 -8.41
N ILE A 83 0.90 -11.93 -9.40
CA ILE A 83 -0.25 -11.10 -9.81
C ILE A 83 -1.44 -12.00 -10.01
N GLN A 84 -2.60 -11.55 -9.60
CA GLN A 84 -3.85 -12.29 -9.74
C GLN A 84 -5.04 -11.34 -9.90
N GLU A 85 -6.04 -11.78 -10.62
CA GLU A 85 -7.32 -11.08 -10.71
C GLU A 85 -8.09 -11.32 -9.40
N LEU A 86 -8.40 -10.22 -8.68
CA LEU A 86 -9.04 -10.29 -7.36
C LEU A 86 -10.42 -10.93 -7.41
N SER A 87 -11.17 -10.69 -8.48
CA SER A 87 -12.49 -11.29 -8.69
C SER A 87 -12.51 -12.82 -8.61
N LYS A 88 -11.35 -13.47 -8.77
CA LYS A 88 -11.24 -14.94 -8.67
C LYS A 88 -10.99 -15.42 -7.24
N GLN A 89 -10.45 -14.56 -6.34
CA GLN A 89 -9.96 -14.99 -5.04
C GLN A 89 -10.51 -14.23 -3.83
N LYS A 90 -10.72 -12.93 -3.93
CA LYS A 90 -11.25 -12.12 -2.82
C LYS A 90 -12.73 -11.83 -3.00
N PRO A 91 -13.52 -11.77 -1.92
CA PRO A 91 -14.91 -11.35 -2.00
C PRO A 91 -15.02 -9.89 -2.42
N ILE A 92 -16.07 -9.57 -3.18
CA ILE A 92 -16.48 -8.21 -3.47
C ILE A 92 -17.65 -7.88 -2.55
N ASN A 93 -17.53 -6.78 -1.80
CA ASN A 93 -18.57 -6.27 -0.90
C ASN A 93 -19.17 -5.01 -1.50
N ILE A 94 -20.43 -5.07 -1.90
CA ILE A 94 -21.09 -3.97 -2.60
C ILE A 94 -22.16 -3.37 -1.71
N GLY A 95 -22.06 -2.08 -1.46
CA GLY A 95 -23.14 -1.29 -0.88
C GLY A 95 -23.98 -0.67 -2.00
N ILE A 96 -25.15 -1.19 -2.26
CA ILE A 96 -26.12 -0.58 -3.18
C ILE A 96 -26.85 0.54 -2.45
N VAL A 97 -26.87 1.73 -3.04
CA VAL A 97 -27.67 2.88 -2.59
C VAL A 97 -28.70 3.19 -3.66
N LEU A 98 -29.98 3.09 -3.31
CA LEU A 98 -31.08 3.30 -4.26
C LEU A 98 -31.98 4.44 -3.79
N ASP A 99 -32.04 5.47 -4.62
CA ASP A 99 -33.01 6.54 -4.50
C ASP A 99 -34.44 6.02 -4.75
N HIS A 100 -35.32 6.30 -3.82
CA HIS A 100 -36.75 6.08 -3.99
C HIS A 100 -37.55 7.32 -3.58
N SER A 101 -36.96 8.53 -3.71
CA SER A 101 -37.62 9.81 -3.53
C SER A 101 -38.82 9.98 -4.47
N GLY A 102 -39.62 11.01 -4.23
CA GLY A 102 -40.85 11.25 -5.00
C GLY A 102 -40.60 11.45 -6.51
N SER A 103 -39.47 12.04 -6.90
CA SER A 103 -39.07 12.19 -8.31
C SER A 103 -38.98 10.87 -9.05
N MET A 104 -38.58 9.79 -8.36
CA MET A 104 -38.49 8.44 -8.93
C MET A 104 -39.84 7.85 -9.38
N GLN A 105 -40.97 8.54 -9.16
CA GLN A 105 -42.27 8.19 -9.73
C GLN A 105 -42.47 8.77 -11.13
N PHE A 106 -41.81 9.88 -11.44
CA PHE A 106 -42.14 10.73 -12.60
C PHE A 106 -40.98 10.84 -13.56
N ASP A 107 -41.25 10.67 -14.85
CA ASP A 107 -40.45 11.16 -15.97
C ASP A 107 -41.36 12.03 -16.83
N GLU A 108 -41.37 13.32 -16.56
CA GLU A 108 -42.24 14.30 -17.23
C GLU A 108 -42.12 14.22 -18.74
N ARG A 109 -40.89 14.06 -19.25
CA ARG A 109 -40.66 13.94 -20.70
C ARG A 109 -41.36 12.73 -21.29
N LYS A 110 -41.37 11.62 -20.61
CA LYS A 110 -42.04 10.39 -21.05
C LYS A 110 -43.55 10.49 -20.92
N ILE A 111 -44.05 11.12 -19.86
CA ILE A 111 -45.46 11.37 -19.66
C ILE A 111 -45.96 12.24 -20.80
N ASN A 112 -45.24 13.34 -21.12
CA ASN A 112 -45.59 14.25 -22.23
C ASN A 112 -45.53 13.55 -23.60
N GLN A 113 -44.57 12.66 -23.85
CA GLN A 113 -44.51 11.82 -25.07
C GLN A 113 -45.73 10.90 -25.24
N LEU A 114 -46.37 10.51 -24.15
CA LEU A 114 -47.60 9.71 -24.18
C LEU A 114 -48.87 10.59 -24.35
N GLY A 115 -48.71 11.91 -24.46
CA GLY A 115 -49.79 12.85 -24.67
C GLY A 115 -50.52 13.28 -23.39
N TYR A 116 -49.87 13.16 -22.24
CA TYR A 116 -50.44 13.56 -20.93
C TYR A 116 -49.59 14.68 -20.32
N ASP A 117 -50.21 15.53 -19.54
CA ASP A 117 -49.57 16.46 -18.62
C ASP A 117 -49.44 15.82 -17.25
N ILE A 118 -48.30 16.05 -16.56
CA ILE A 118 -48.07 15.47 -15.24
C ILE A 118 -49.12 15.93 -14.21
N SER A 119 -49.64 17.17 -14.36
CA SER A 119 -50.66 17.72 -13.51
C SER A 119 -52.04 17.07 -13.69
N GLU A 120 -52.24 16.38 -14.82
CA GLU A 120 -53.48 15.66 -15.14
C GLU A 120 -53.50 14.19 -14.69
N ILE A 121 -52.34 13.69 -14.17
CA ILE A 121 -52.26 12.30 -13.67
C ILE A 121 -53.18 12.13 -12.46
N PRO A 122 -54.22 11.28 -12.53
CA PRO A 122 -55.16 11.11 -11.46
C PRO A 122 -54.48 10.51 -10.19
N VAL A 123 -54.87 11.03 -9.03
CA VAL A 123 -54.43 10.61 -7.72
C VAL A 123 -55.61 10.08 -6.93
N ASP A 124 -55.53 8.92 -6.36
CA ASP A 124 -56.58 8.37 -5.50
C ASP A 124 -56.58 9.01 -4.09
N GLU A 125 -57.57 8.66 -3.28
CA GLU A 125 -57.71 9.16 -1.91
C GLU A 125 -56.55 8.78 -0.96
N ASN A 126 -55.71 7.81 -1.37
CA ASN A 126 -54.54 7.33 -0.62
C ASN A 126 -53.25 7.95 -1.17
N GLY A 127 -53.31 8.85 -2.16
CA GLY A 127 -52.17 9.50 -2.78
C GLY A 127 -51.49 8.67 -3.86
N HIS A 128 -52.10 7.58 -4.38
CA HIS A 128 -51.51 6.79 -5.45
C HIS A 128 -51.86 7.36 -6.83
N TYR A 129 -50.86 7.48 -7.67
CA TYR A 129 -50.99 7.98 -9.04
C TYR A 129 -51.42 6.87 -10.00
N SER A 130 -52.42 7.19 -10.84
CA SER A 130 -52.90 6.32 -11.91
C SER A 130 -52.23 6.67 -13.23
N PHE A 131 -51.05 6.13 -13.46
CA PHE A 131 -50.23 6.46 -14.65
C PHE A 131 -50.85 5.95 -15.97
N PRO A 132 -50.58 6.64 -17.08
CA PRO A 132 -51.02 6.23 -18.40
C PRO A 132 -50.50 4.84 -18.80
N LYS A 133 -51.29 4.10 -19.58
CA LYS A 133 -50.88 2.81 -20.11
C LYS A 133 -49.59 2.95 -20.92
N GLY A 134 -48.59 2.12 -20.60
CA GLY A 134 -47.26 2.13 -21.22
C GLY A 134 -46.22 3.01 -20.51
N TYR A 135 -46.64 3.80 -19.52
CA TYR A 135 -45.68 4.50 -18.65
C TYR A 135 -45.01 3.53 -17.67
N VAL A 136 -43.71 3.63 -17.57
CA VAL A 136 -42.90 2.86 -16.58
C VAL A 136 -42.17 3.89 -15.71
N GLN A 137 -42.44 3.83 -14.43
CA GLN A 137 -41.82 4.73 -13.44
C GLN A 137 -40.29 4.55 -13.40
N PRO A 138 -39.51 5.61 -13.21
CA PRO A 138 -38.06 5.57 -13.05
C PRO A 138 -37.62 4.55 -11.98
N ILE A 139 -38.30 4.51 -10.82
CA ILE A 139 -38.00 3.52 -9.77
C ILE A 139 -38.15 2.06 -10.24
N THR A 140 -39.08 1.78 -11.12
CA THR A 140 -39.29 0.43 -11.68
C THR A 140 -38.14 0.06 -12.60
N LEU A 141 -37.67 1.00 -13.43
CA LEU A 141 -36.51 0.82 -14.31
C LEU A 141 -35.24 0.61 -13.48
N ALA A 142 -35.03 1.45 -12.45
CA ALA A 142 -33.92 1.33 -11.54
C ALA A 142 -33.86 -0.02 -10.81
N LYS A 143 -35.00 -0.46 -10.26
CA LYS A 143 -35.10 -1.77 -9.61
C LYS A 143 -34.78 -2.93 -10.56
N ASN A 144 -35.31 -2.91 -11.77
CA ASN A 144 -35.08 -3.98 -12.74
C ASN A 144 -33.59 -4.07 -13.11
N ALA A 145 -32.96 -2.93 -13.41
CA ALA A 145 -31.54 -2.90 -13.72
C ALA A 145 -30.66 -3.33 -12.53
N LEU A 146 -31.02 -2.94 -11.30
CA LEU A 146 -30.32 -3.40 -10.10
C LEU A 146 -30.50 -4.90 -9.85
N LEU A 147 -31.66 -5.46 -10.17
CA LEU A 147 -31.88 -6.90 -10.05
C LEU A 147 -31.02 -7.69 -11.04
N GLU A 148 -30.85 -7.18 -12.27
CA GLU A 148 -29.91 -7.74 -13.26
C GLU A 148 -28.46 -7.62 -12.78
N PHE A 149 -28.08 -6.45 -12.25
CA PHE A 149 -26.76 -6.20 -11.67
C PHE A 149 -26.43 -7.19 -10.54
N VAL A 150 -27.39 -7.45 -9.64
CA VAL A 150 -27.23 -8.42 -8.55
C VAL A 150 -26.94 -9.82 -9.09
N GLU A 151 -27.53 -10.23 -10.22
CA GLU A 151 -27.28 -11.55 -10.82
C GLU A 151 -25.88 -11.74 -11.39
N SER A 152 -25.13 -10.66 -11.61
CA SER A 152 -23.79 -10.73 -12.21
C SER A 152 -22.68 -11.13 -11.21
N PHE A 153 -22.99 -11.28 -9.91
CA PHE A 153 -22.02 -11.57 -8.85
C PHE A 153 -22.05 -13.03 -8.38
N ASN A 154 -20.90 -13.48 -7.89
CA ASN A 154 -20.75 -14.83 -7.32
C ASN A 154 -21.02 -14.85 -5.82
N PHE A 155 -22.23 -15.19 -5.42
CA PHE A 155 -22.66 -15.20 -4.02
C PHE A 155 -22.07 -16.34 -3.17
N ASP A 156 -21.24 -17.21 -3.71
CA ASP A 156 -20.43 -18.12 -2.89
C ASP A 156 -19.42 -17.34 -2.06
N LYS A 157 -19.02 -16.17 -2.53
CA LYS A 157 -18.03 -15.29 -1.87
C LYS A 157 -18.50 -13.83 -1.74
N ASP A 158 -19.17 -13.29 -2.75
CA ASP A 158 -19.53 -11.89 -2.81
C ASP A 158 -20.73 -11.58 -1.89
N LYS A 159 -20.77 -10.36 -1.37
CA LYS A 159 -21.86 -9.89 -0.49
C LYS A 159 -22.36 -8.53 -0.96
N ILE A 160 -23.66 -8.35 -0.85
CA ILE A 160 -24.34 -7.10 -1.16
C ILE A 160 -25.11 -6.61 0.05
N GLY A 161 -24.89 -5.33 0.40
CA GLY A 161 -25.73 -4.54 1.28
C GLY A 161 -26.66 -3.64 0.47
N VAL A 162 -27.80 -3.28 1.00
CA VAL A 162 -28.75 -2.39 0.33
C VAL A 162 -29.18 -1.28 1.27
N VAL A 163 -29.06 -0.06 0.79
CA VAL A 163 -29.57 1.16 1.44
C VAL A 163 -30.55 1.82 0.49
N GLY A 164 -31.79 1.97 0.91
CA GLY A 164 -32.78 2.79 0.22
C GLY A 164 -32.98 4.10 0.98
N PHE A 165 -33.23 5.16 0.27
CA PHE A 165 -33.43 6.48 0.85
C PHE A 165 -34.46 7.32 0.11
N SER A 166 -35.13 8.17 0.88
CA SER A 166 -35.93 9.27 0.41
C SER A 166 -35.64 10.50 1.27
N SER A 167 -36.56 10.99 2.06
CA SER A 167 -36.31 12.08 3.02
C SER A 167 -35.29 11.69 4.12
N THR A 168 -35.14 10.41 4.34
CA THR A 168 -34.18 9.79 5.27
C THR A 168 -33.72 8.44 4.73
N VAL A 169 -32.76 7.83 5.41
CA VAL A 169 -32.35 6.44 5.15
C VAL A 169 -33.33 5.50 5.84
N ASP A 170 -34.27 4.95 5.10
CA ASP A 170 -35.41 4.19 5.65
C ASP A 170 -35.39 2.69 5.34
N TYR A 171 -34.71 2.27 4.26
CA TYR A 171 -34.53 0.85 3.93
C TYR A 171 -33.09 0.43 4.08
N GLN A 172 -32.80 -0.50 4.97
CA GLN A 172 -31.46 -1.04 5.15
C GLN A 172 -31.46 -2.57 5.17
N LEU A 173 -30.47 -3.14 4.48
CA LEU A 173 -30.10 -4.54 4.55
C LEU A 173 -28.58 -4.60 4.61
N GLY A 174 -28.02 -5.09 5.71
CA GLY A 174 -26.56 -5.26 5.85
C GLY A 174 -26.01 -6.27 4.84
N LEU A 175 -24.67 -6.30 4.71
CA LEU A 175 -23.99 -7.21 3.80
C LEU A 175 -24.44 -8.66 3.98
N THR A 176 -24.88 -9.25 2.88
CA THR A 176 -25.36 -10.64 2.84
C THR A 176 -25.09 -11.27 1.46
N ASN A 177 -24.89 -12.57 1.43
CA ASN A 177 -24.84 -13.37 0.21
C ASN A 177 -26.20 -14.03 -0.14
N GLN A 178 -27.26 -13.70 0.60
CA GLN A 178 -28.58 -14.26 0.38
C GLN A 178 -29.36 -13.45 -0.68
N THR A 179 -29.19 -13.82 -1.96
CA THR A 179 -29.79 -13.14 -3.13
C THR A 179 -31.28 -12.88 -2.97
N GLY A 180 -32.01 -13.85 -2.40
CA GLY A 180 -33.44 -13.70 -2.15
C GLY A 180 -33.80 -12.57 -1.20
N LYS A 181 -32.96 -12.28 -0.19
CA LYS A 181 -33.15 -11.14 0.73
C LYS A 181 -32.85 -9.83 0.01
N ILE A 182 -31.76 -9.79 -0.75
CA ILE A 182 -31.35 -8.63 -1.52
C ILE A 182 -32.46 -8.22 -2.49
N LYS A 183 -32.91 -9.16 -3.33
CA LYS A 183 -33.96 -8.91 -4.31
C LYS A 183 -35.30 -8.48 -3.67
N ARG A 184 -35.69 -9.09 -2.55
CA ARG A 184 -36.90 -8.67 -1.81
C ARG A 184 -36.75 -7.23 -1.30
N LYS A 185 -35.58 -6.88 -0.75
CA LYS A 185 -35.34 -5.53 -0.23
C LYS A 185 -35.45 -4.49 -1.36
N ILE A 186 -34.80 -4.71 -2.52
CA ILE A 186 -34.87 -3.82 -3.69
C ILE A 186 -36.33 -3.67 -4.17
N ARG A 187 -37.06 -4.77 -4.30
CA ARG A 187 -38.45 -4.76 -4.76
C ARG A 187 -39.39 -4.03 -3.81
N SER A 188 -39.13 -4.07 -2.49
CA SER A 188 -40.02 -3.51 -1.48
C SER A 188 -40.07 -1.99 -1.40
N MET A 189 -39.06 -1.28 -1.97
CA MET A 189 -38.99 0.17 -1.91
C MET A 189 -40.12 0.81 -2.70
N LYS A 190 -40.72 1.85 -2.15
CA LYS A 190 -41.78 2.64 -2.79
C LYS A 190 -41.33 4.09 -2.82
N SER A 191 -41.60 4.78 -3.91
CA SER A 191 -41.16 6.16 -4.06
C SER A 191 -42.04 7.11 -3.27
N ASP A 192 -41.40 7.95 -2.46
CA ASP A 192 -42.01 9.01 -1.67
C ASP A 192 -40.95 9.97 -1.12
N GLY A 193 -41.32 11.18 -0.72
CA GLY A 193 -40.47 12.10 0.02
C GLY A 193 -39.42 12.84 -0.82
N THR A 194 -38.43 13.36 -0.14
CA THR A 194 -37.30 14.17 -0.66
C THR A 194 -36.04 13.32 -0.82
N THR A 195 -34.84 13.90 -0.92
CA THR A 195 -33.64 13.20 -1.38
C THR A 195 -32.48 13.38 -0.38
N ALA A 196 -32.27 12.41 0.54
CA ALA A 196 -31.17 12.40 1.51
C ALA A 196 -29.98 11.56 0.99
N PHE A 197 -29.38 11.97 -0.12
CA PHE A 197 -28.38 11.20 -0.88
C PHE A 197 -27.07 11.01 -0.14
N TYR A 198 -26.51 12.09 0.46
CA TYR A 198 -25.24 11.99 1.18
C TYR A 198 -25.33 11.10 2.42
N ASP A 199 -26.41 11.21 3.19
CA ASP A 199 -26.63 10.36 4.36
C ASP A 199 -26.75 8.88 3.97
N ALA A 200 -27.36 8.59 2.82
CA ALA A 200 -27.49 7.24 2.30
C ALA A 200 -26.14 6.64 1.88
N ILE A 201 -25.29 7.43 1.20
CA ILE A 201 -23.93 6.97 0.87
C ILE A 201 -23.14 6.70 2.15
N LEU A 202 -23.21 7.57 3.17
CA LEU A 202 -22.53 7.36 4.46
C LEU A 202 -23.02 6.09 5.17
N ALA A 203 -24.32 5.83 5.14
CA ALA A 203 -24.88 4.59 5.68
C ALA A 203 -24.35 3.36 4.96
N SER A 204 -24.23 3.43 3.63
CA SER A 204 -23.68 2.35 2.80
C SER A 204 -22.18 2.14 3.04
N LEU A 205 -21.40 3.21 3.10
CA LEU A 205 -19.97 3.15 3.44
C LEU A 205 -19.75 2.43 4.78
N LYS A 206 -20.58 2.77 5.80
CA LYS A 206 -20.53 2.13 7.11
C LYS A 206 -20.86 0.62 7.07
N GLN A 207 -21.72 0.19 6.13
CA GLN A 207 -22.04 -1.24 5.97
C GLN A 207 -20.89 -2.05 5.39
N VAL A 208 -20.10 -1.46 4.46
CA VAL A 208 -19.04 -2.16 3.73
C VAL A 208 -17.64 -1.92 4.31
N GLU A 209 -17.46 -0.89 5.14
CA GLU A 209 -16.19 -0.67 5.82
C GLU A 209 -15.85 -1.84 6.75
N ASN A 210 -14.59 -2.16 6.91
CA ASN A 210 -14.09 -3.29 7.70
C ASN A 210 -14.52 -4.69 7.23
N SER A 211 -14.99 -4.83 5.99
CA SER A 211 -15.29 -6.13 5.39
C SER A 211 -14.04 -6.69 4.74
N ASP A 212 -13.89 -8.04 4.78
CA ASP A 212 -12.80 -8.70 4.08
C ASP A 212 -13.02 -8.62 2.56
N GLY A 213 -11.96 -8.32 1.80
CA GLY A 213 -12.02 -8.21 0.35
C GLY A 213 -12.11 -6.78 -0.17
N VAL A 214 -12.61 -6.61 -1.38
CA VAL A 214 -12.78 -5.30 -2.03
C VAL A 214 -14.16 -4.75 -1.69
N SER A 215 -14.22 -3.54 -1.12
CA SER A 215 -15.47 -2.86 -0.79
C SER A 215 -15.72 -1.70 -1.75
N VAL A 216 -16.97 -1.57 -2.21
CA VAL A 216 -17.40 -0.49 -3.11
C VAL A 216 -18.83 -0.05 -2.78
N VAL A 217 -19.15 1.20 -3.11
CA VAL A 217 -20.53 1.70 -3.08
C VAL A 217 -20.99 2.00 -4.50
N VAL A 218 -22.21 1.56 -4.84
CA VAL A 218 -22.87 1.86 -6.12
C VAL A 218 -24.18 2.54 -5.82
N ALA A 219 -24.25 3.83 -6.10
CA ALA A 219 -25.40 4.69 -5.78
C ALA A 219 -26.16 5.07 -7.05
N LEU A 220 -27.48 5.06 -6.97
CA LEU A 220 -28.37 5.60 -8.02
C LEU A 220 -29.27 6.68 -7.43
N THR A 221 -29.38 7.80 -8.14
CA THR A 221 -30.27 8.92 -7.82
C THR A 221 -30.80 9.57 -9.09
N ASP A 222 -32.00 10.11 -9.04
CA ASP A 222 -32.60 10.94 -10.09
C ASP A 222 -32.75 12.41 -9.68
N GLY A 223 -32.22 12.78 -8.49
CA GLY A 223 -32.34 14.10 -7.91
C GLY A 223 -31.05 14.62 -7.29
N ASN A 224 -31.11 15.90 -6.92
CA ASN A 224 -30.07 16.54 -6.12
C ASN A 224 -30.37 16.36 -4.64
N ASP A 225 -29.32 16.26 -3.83
CA ASP A 225 -29.46 16.20 -2.37
C ASP A 225 -30.17 17.46 -1.84
N ASN A 226 -31.24 17.25 -1.08
CA ASN A 226 -32.02 18.34 -0.48
C ASN A 226 -32.55 18.02 0.95
N ALA A 227 -32.17 16.87 1.49
CA ALA A 227 -32.64 16.42 2.80
C ALA A 227 -31.53 15.84 3.70
N SER A 228 -30.32 15.62 3.22
CA SER A 228 -29.24 15.12 4.07
C SER A 228 -28.85 16.11 5.17
N ILE A 229 -28.54 15.58 6.34
CA ILE A 229 -27.86 16.33 7.41
C ILE A 229 -26.37 16.48 7.08
N SER A 230 -25.79 15.49 6.47
CA SER A 230 -24.38 15.45 6.04
C SER A 230 -24.20 16.21 4.71
N ASN A 231 -22.94 16.45 4.37
CA ASN A 231 -22.57 17.12 3.12
C ASN A 231 -21.59 16.28 2.29
N MET A 232 -21.38 16.67 1.03
CA MET A 232 -20.49 16.00 0.09
C MET A 232 -19.06 15.79 0.66
N ASN A 233 -18.48 16.78 1.33
CA ASN A 233 -17.10 16.67 1.85
C ASN A 233 -17.01 15.61 2.95
N THR A 234 -18.04 15.45 3.77
CA THR A 234 -18.13 14.37 4.78
C THR A 234 -18.10 13.00 4.10
N VAL A 235 -18.87 12.84 3.01
CA VAL A 235 -18.87 11.60 2.21
C VAL A 235 -17.50 11.32 1.61
N ILE A 236 -16.89 12.32 0.95
CA ILE A 236 -15.57 12.19 0.31
C ILE A 236 -14.51 11.79 1.35
N ASN A 237 -14.48 12.47 2.49
CA ASN A 237 -13.50 12.19 3.54
C ASN A 237 -13.68 10.77 4.10
N LYS A 238 -14.92 10.35 4.34
CA LYS A 238 -15.23 9.00 4.83
C LYS A 238 -14.84 7.93 3.82
N ALA A 239 -15.19 8.11 2.56
CA ALA A 239 -14.87 7.17 1.49
C ALA A 239 -13.34 7.03 1.32
N LYS A 240 -12.60 8.16 1.27
CA LYS A 240 -11.14 8.17 1.19
C LYS A 240 -10.47 7.51 2.39
N SER A 241 -10.91 7.82 3.61
CA SER A 241 -10.32 7.23 4.82
C SER A 241 -10.54 5.72 4.94
N ALA A 242 -11.52 5.19 4.22
CA ALA A 242 -11.86 3.77 4.19
C ALA A 242 -11.39 3.06 2.90
N ASP A 243 -10.76 3.77 1.95
CA ASP A 243 -10.39 3.29 0.62
C ASP A 243 -11.56 2.64 -0.14
N ILE A 244 -12.75 3.25 -0.07
CA ILE A 244 -13.96 2.72 -0.68
C ILE A 244 -14.41 3.64 -1.81
N PRO A 245 -14.26 3.24 -3.09
CA PRO A 245 -14.74 4.03 -4.21
C PRO A 245 -16.27 4.06 -4.26
N VAL A 246 -16.82 5.24 -4.65
CA VAL A 246 -18.26 5.44 -4.82
C VAL A 246 -18.56 5.63 -6.30
N TYR A 247 -19.23 4.65 -6.90
CA TYR A 247 -19.77 4.73 -8.26
C TYR A 247 -21.17 5.34 -8.19
N ILE A 248 -21.45 6.32 -9.05
CA ILE A 248 -22.73 7.01 -9.03
C ILE A 248 -23.39 6.91 -10.41
N VAL A 249 -24.65 6.54 -10.42
CA VAL A 249 -25.50 6.52 -11.60
C VAL A 249 -26.57 7.59 -11.44
N GLY A 250 -26.48 8.63 -12.26
CA GLY A 250 -27.49 9.68 -12.33
C GLY A 250 -28.57 9.36 -13.37
N LEU A 251 -29.82 9.57 -13.01
CA LEU A 251 -30.98 9.39 -13.88
C LEU A 251 -31.75 10.71 -13.95
N GLY A 252 -32.30 11.07 -15.12
CA GLY A 252 -33.15 12.25 -15.22
C GLY A 252 -32.40 13.59 -15.15
N ASP A 253 -32.87 14.51 -14.31
CA ASP A 253 -32.35 15.89 -14.18
C ASP A 253 -31.51 16.05 -12.91
N VAL A 254 -30.27 15.59 -12.96
CA VAL A 254 -29.31 15.64 -11.85
C VAL A 254 -28.21 16.66 -12.11
N ASN A 255 -27.62 17.20 -11.05
CA ASN A 255 -26.40 18.00 -11.13
C ASN A 255 -25.20 17.10 -11.43
N GLN A 256 -24.96 16.82 -12.73
CA GLN A 256 -23.91 15.90 -13.18
C GLN A 256 -22.54 16.32 -12.68
N GLY A 257 -22.20 17.63 -12.67
CA GLY A 257 -20.90 18.11 -12.23
C GLY A 257 -20.63 17.84 -10.74
N GLU A 258 -21.66 17.92 -9.91
CA GLU A 258 -21.57 17.61 -8.48
C GLU A 258 -21.39 16.12 -8.22
N LEU A 259 -22.18 15.29 -8.91
CA LEU A 259 -22.09 13.84 -8.80
C LEU A 259 -20.77 13.29 -9.36
N GLU A 260 -20.28 13.84 -10.47
CA GLU A 260 -18.99 13.51 -11.06
C GLU A 260 -17.82 13.86 -10.12
N ARG A 261 -17.89 15.07 -9.50
CA ARG A 261 -16.88 15.48 -8.51
C ARG A 261 -16.87 14.54 -7.31
N LEU A 262 -18.01 14.14 -6.78
CA LEU A 262 -18.12 13.21 -5.67
C LEU A 262 -17.55 11.84 -6.05
N ALA A 263 -17.96 11.26 -7.16
CA ALA A 263 -17.51 9.97 -7.63
C ALA A 263 -15.99 9.96 -7.86
N THR A 264 -15.47 10.93 -8.62
CA THR A 264 -14.05 11.04 -8.94
C THR A 264 -13.21 11.25 -7.70
N ALA A 265 -13.64 12.12 -6.77
CA ALA A 265 -12.90 12.39 -5.53
C ALA A 265 -12.79 11.16 -4.61
N THR A 266 -13.64 10.15 -4.77
CA THR A 266 -13.61 8.90 -4.00
C THR A 266 -12.95 7.73 -4.74
N GLY A 267 -12.35 7.97 -5.91
CA GLY A 267 -11.77 6.91 -6.75
C GLY A 267 -12.81 6.09 -7.54
N GLY A 268 -14.08 6.50 -7.52
CA GLY A 268 -15.16 5.93 -8.32
C GLY A 268 -15.35 6.63 -9.66
N GLN A 269 -16.53 6.47 -10.23
CA GLN A 269 -16.91 7.10 -11.51
C GLN A 269 -18.39 7.45 -11.54
N PHE A 270 -18.71 8.57 -12.19
CA PHE A 270 -20.07 8.97 -12.49
C PHE A 270 -20.51 8.46 -13.86
N TYR A 271 -21.76 8.01 -13.95
CA TYR A 271 -22.43 7.62 -15.18
C TYR A 271 -23.79 8.28 -15.27
N PHE A 272 -24.17 8.70 -16.47
CA PHE A 272 -25.49 9.26 -16.72
C PHE A 272 -26.34 8.31 -17.55
N ALA A 273 -27.51 7.93 -17.03
CA ALA A 273 -28.47 7.09 -17.71
C ALA A 273 -29.68 7.92 -18.20
N ASN A 274 -29.96 7.84 -19.49
CA ASN A 274 -31.11 8.49 -20.10
C ASN A 274 -32.22 7.52 -20.51
N SER A 275 -32.05 6.22 -20.27
CA SER A 275 -33.00 5.17 -20.61
C SER A 275 -32.77 3.91 -19.79
N ALA A 276 -33.76 3.03 -19.72
CA ALA A 276 -33.63 1.71 -19.11
C ALA A 276 -32.46 0.90 -19.72
N LYS A 277 -32.33 0.96 -21.06
CA LYS A 277 -31.25 0.26 -21.76
C LYS A 277 -29.86 0.79 -21.35
N SER A 278 -29.71 2.13 -21.27
CA SER A 278 -28.44 2.73 -20.84
C SER A 278 -28.14 2.38 -19.37
N LEU A 279 -29.16 2.27 -18.52
CA LEU A 279 -29.00 1.90 -17.13
C LEU A 279 -28.47 0.47 -16.97
N SER A 280 -29.05 -0.51 -17.66
CA SER A 280 -28.55 -1.91 -17.66
C SER A 280 -27.11 -2.00 -18.18
N LEU A 281 -26.79 -1.28 -19.29
CA LEU A 281 -25.42 -1.24 -19.82
C LEU A 281 -24.41 -0.58 -18.86
N ILE A 282 -24.84 0.44 -18.11
CA ILE A 282 -24.01 1.08 -17.09
C ILE A 282 -23.70 0.07 -15.96
N TYR A 283 -24.70 -0.64 -15.47
CA TYR A 283 -24.50 -1.64 -14.43
C TYR A 283 -23.64 -2.82 -14.92
N GLU A 284 -23.78 -3.25 -16.18
CA GLU A 284 -22.88 -4.22 -16.79
C GLU A 284 -21.43 -3.73 -16.75
N LYS A 285 -21.17 -2.48 -17.20
CA LYS A 285 -19.84 -1.88 -17.13
C LYS A 285 -19.30 -1.78 -15.69
N ILE A 286 -20.12 -1.38 -14.74
CA ILE A 286 -19.72 -1.32 -13.33
C ILE A 286 -19.37 -2.73 -12.84
N SER A 287 -20.17 -3.74 -13.16
CA SER A 287 -19.89 -5.14 -12.81
C SER A 287 -18.56 -5.62 -13.38
N GLU A 288 -18.30 -5.37 -14.68
CA GLU A 288 -17.03 -5.68 -15.31
C GLU A 288 -15.84 -5.00 -14.61
N LYS A 289 -15.98 -3.71 -14.28
CA LYS A 289 -14.96 -2.96 -13.54
C LYS A 289 -14.69 -3.56 -12.16
N LEU A 290 -15.73 -3.88 -11.41
CA LEU A 290 -15.60 -4.45 -10.08
C LEU A 290 -14.94 -5.84 -10.10
N GLN A 291 -15.07 -6.55 -11.22
CA GLN A 291 -14.44 -7.86 -11.44
C GLN A 291 -13.03 -7.76 -12.02
N SER A 292 -12.55 -6.59 -12.42
CA SER A 292 -11.26 -6.36 -13.10
C SER A 292 -10.13 -5.89 -12.19
N PHE A 293 -10.29 -5.95 -10.88
CA PHE A 293 -9.23 -5.60 -9.94
C PHE A 293 -8.13 -6.65 -9.94
N TYR A 294 -6.89 -6.19 -9.85
CA TYR A 294 -5.70 -7.00 -9.69
C TYR A 294 -5.10 -6.82 -8.31
N ASP A 295 -4.54 -7.89 -7.78
CA ASP A 295 -3.65 -7.88 -6.62
C ASP A 295 -2.25 -8.27 -7.10
N ILE A 296 -1.30 -7.35 -7.01
CA ILE A 296 0.10 -7.63 -7.25
C ILE A 296 0.84 -7.66 -5.92
N ILE A 297 1.52 -8.76 -5.67
CA ILE A 297 2.36 -8.91 -4.48
C ILE A 297 3.81 -8.76 -4.91
N TYR A 298 4.52 -7.85 -4.26
CA TYR A 298 5.95 -7.66 -4.46
C TYR A 298 6.70 -7.70 -3.14
N GLN A 299 7.99 -7.94 -3.18
CA GLN A 299 8.87 -7.84 -2.02
C GLN A 299 9.47 -6.45 -1.97
N SER A 300 9.25 -5.72 -0.87
CA SER A 300 9.86 -4.42 -0.62
C SER A 300 11.39 -4.58 -0.55
N PRO A 301 12.16 -3.86 -1.40
CA PRO A 301 13.62 -4.00 -1.44
C PRO A 301 14.29 -3.25 -0.29
N ASN A 302 13.62 -2.25 0.26
CA ASN A 302 14.25 -1.22 1.07
C ASN A 302 14.06 -1.46 2.57
N LEU A 303 14.77 -2.47 3.10
CA LEU A 303 14.78 -2.81 4.53
C LEU A 303 15.77 -1.96 5.35
N GLU A 304 16.64 -1.18 4.68
CA GLU A 304 17.68 -0.38 5.32
C GLU A 304 17.28 1.10 5.49
N ASN A 305 16.31 1.57 4.72
CA ASN A 305 15.87 2.95 4.77
C ASN A 305 14.91 3.19 5.95
N ASN A 306 15.25 4.13 6.82
CA ASN A 306 14.44 4.50 8.00
C ASN A 306 13.25 5.41 7.66
N SER A 307 13.07 5.82 6.41
CA SER A 307 11.87 6.56 6.01
C SER A 307 10.63 5.69 6.13
N THR A 308 9.62 6.19 6.82
CA THR A 308 8.31 5.55 6.91
C THR A 308 7.45 5.86 5.69
N GLU A 309 7.75 6.92 4.93
CA GLU A 309 7.07 7.24 3.67
C GLU A 309 7.72 6.48 2.52
N ARG A 310 6.88 5.90 1.68
CA ARG A 310 7.25 5.14 0.48
C ARG A 310 6.44 5.64 -0.70
N SER A 311 7.05 5.59 -1.88
CA SER A 311 6.32 5.77 -3.14
C SER A 311 6.34 4.48 -3.95
N ILE A 312 5.27 4.24 -4.69
CA ILE A 312 5.14 3.06 -5.54
C ILE A 312 4.61 3.44 -6.91
N GLU A 313 5.18 2.82 -7.94
CA GLU A 313 4.66 2.82 -9.29
C GLU A 313 4.51 1.39 -9.80
N ILE A 314 3.45 1.14 -10.55
CA ILE A 314 3.21 -0.11 -11.27
C ILE A 314 3.28 0.16 -12.75
N SER A 315 3.98 -0.69 -13.49
CA SER A 315 4.02 -0.60 -14.94
C SER A 315 3.93 -1.97 -15.60
N PHE A 316 3.45 -2.01 -16.84
CA PHE A 316 3.49 -3.20 -17.68
C PHE A 316 3.76 -2.84 -19.13
N LEU A 317 4.22 -3.84 -19.90
CA LEU A 317 4.44 -3.71 -21.33
C LEU A 317 3.16 -4.11 -22.09
N ASN A 318 2.57 -3.14 -22.79
CA ASN A 318 1.47 -3.38 -23.71
C ASN A 318 1.95 -3.16 -25.13
N GLU A 319 2.03 -4.25 -25.92
CA GLU A 319 2.50 -4.22 -27.32
C GLU A 319 3.81 -3.44 -27.55
N GLY A 320 4.77 -3.59 -26.61
CA GLY A 320 6.09 -2.96 -26.69
C GLY A 320 6.14 -1.53 -26.14
N THR A 321 5.02 -0.98 -25.65
CA THR A 321 5.02 0.33 -24.96
C THR A 321 4.78 0.16 -23.47
N LYS A 322 5.60 0.85 -22.66
CA LYS A 322 5.47 0.86 -21.20
C LYS A 322 4.29 1.74 -20.81
N VAL A 323 3.32 1.15 -20.11
CA VAL A 323 2.24 1.85 -19.40
C VAL A 323 2.63 1.95 -17.94
N VAL A 324 2.52 3.12 -17.35
CA VAL A 324 2.94 3.41 -15.96
C VAL A 324 1.75 4.01 -15.19
N SER A 325 1.57 3.62 -13.94
CA SER A 325 0.62 4.27 -13.03
C SER A 325 1.08 5.68 -12.66
N GLU A 326 0.20 6.47 -12.06
CA GLU A 326 0.64 7.59 -11.25
C GLU A 326 1.40 7.06 -10.02
N GLU A 327 2.32 7.89 -9.49
CA GLU A 327 3.04 7.60 -8.25
C GLU A 327 2.06 7.62 -7.08
N GLU A 328 1.93 6.52 -6.35
CA GLU A 328 1.14 6.44 -5.13
C GLU A 328 2.06 6.45 -3.91
N ARG A 329 1.71 7.24 -2.88
CA ARG A 329 2.48 7.35 -1.65
C ARG A 329 1.77 6.65 -0.51
N PHE A 330 2.50 5.87 0.24
CA PHE A 330 2.00 5.19 1.42
C PHE A 330 2.96 5.29 2.60
N THR A 331 2.44 5.15 3.81
CA THR A 331 3.23 5.15 5.03
C THR A 331 3.34 3.72 5.56
N LEU A 332 4.55 3.33 5.97
CA LEU A 332 4.75 2.03 6.59
C LEU A 332 3.92 1.91 7.88
N ASP A 333 3.19 0.82 8.01
CA ASP A 333 2.45 0.52 9.23
C ASP A 333 3.39 0.10 10.37
N SER A 334 2.85 0.00 11.59
CA SER A 334 3.63 -0.38 12.77
C SER A 334 4.26 -1.75 12.66
N ASN A 335 3.64 -2.71 11.95
CA ASN A 335 4.16 -4.06 11.78
C ASN A 335 5.35 -4.08 10.82
N ALA A 336 5.27 -3.31 9.72
CA ALA A 336 6.37 -3.14 8.78
C ALA A 336 7.57 -2.47 9.45
N VAL A 337 7.35 -1.41 10.24
CA VAL A 337 8.41 -0.73 11.01
C VAL A 337 9.09 -1.69 12.00
N VAL A 338 8.31 -2.47 12.75
CA VAL A 338 8.84 -3.48 13.69
C VAL A 338 9.64 -4.55 12.95
N TYR A 339 9.16 -5.02 11.80
CA TYR A 339 9.89 -5.99 10.99
C TYR A 339 11.24 -5.46 10.52
N ILE A 340 11.28 -4.22 9.97
CA ILE A 340 12.52 -3.57 9.52
C ILE A 340 13.50 -3.42 10.67
N THR A 341 13.05 -2.88 11.81
CA THR A 341 13.90 -2.70 12.99
C THR A 341 14.50 -4.01 13.48
N LYS A 342 13.71 -5.09 13.50
CA LYS A 342 14.18 -6.42 13.87
C LYS A 342 15.22 -6.94 12.88
N LYS A 343 14.99 -6.79 11.58
CA LYS A 343 15.95 -7.22 10.55
C LYS A 343 17.26 -6.46 10.59
N GLN A 344 17.22 -5.16 10.85
CA GLN A 344 18.41 -4.33 11.05
C GLN A 344 19.20 -4.78 12.28
N ALA A 345 18.52 -5.10 13.40
CA ALA A 345 19.16 -5.60 14.60
C ALA A 345 19.82 -6.99 14.36
N GLU A 346 19.13 -7.91 13.67
CA GLU A 346 19.68 -9.22 13.29
C GLU A 346 20.92 -9.08 12.38
N ALA A 347 20.88 -8.17 11.40
CA ALA A 347 22.00 -7.92 10.50
C ALA A 347 23.20 -7.31 11.24
N LEU A 348 22.97 -6.38 12.17
CA LEU A 348 24.00 -5.79 13.00
C LEU A 348 24.68 -6.84 13.91
N GLN A 349 23.86 -7.68 14.55
CA GLN A 349 24.37 -8.76 15.38
C GLN A 349 25.25 -9.73 14.57
N LYS A 350 24.78 -10.14 13.38
CA LYS A 350 25.54 -11.03 12.50
C LYS A 350 26.88 -10.40 12.05
N ALA A 351 26.86 -9.12 11.70
CA ALA A 351 28.08 -8.40 11.35
C ALA A 351 29.07 -8.32 12.52
N GLN A 352 28.58 -8.16 13.75
CA GLN A 352 29.40 -8.19 14.95
C GLN A 352 30.02 -9.60 15.21
N GLU A 353 29.22 -10.64 15.04
CA GLU A 353 29.68 -12.04 15.17
C GLU A 353 30.75 -12.36 14.11
N GLU A 354 30.55 -11.97 12.87
CA GLU A 354 31.53 -12.13 11.78
C GLU A 354 32.84 -11.36 12.08
N ALA A 355 32.70 -10.11 12.56
CA ALA A 355 33.87 -9.28 12.91
C ALA A 355 34.67 -9.94 14.09
N GLN A 356 34.00 -10.48 15.11
CA GLN A 356 34.63 -11.18 16.20
C GLN A 356 35.34 -12.48 15.73
N LEU A 357 34.72 -13.22 14.81
CA LEU A 357 35.32 -14.43 14.25
C LEU A 357 36.59 -14.11 13.46
N ILE A 358 36.55 -13.04 12.64
CA ILE A 358 37.74 -12.58 11.89
C ILE A 358 38.86 -12.15 12.85
N GLU A 359 38.53 -11.48 13.95
CA GLU A 359 39.50 -11.04 14.94
C GLU A 359 40.12 -12.26 15.67
N GLN A 360 39.30 -13.27 16.06
CA GLN A 360 39.80 -14.52 16.62
C GLN A 360 40.74 -15.24 15.66
N GLN A 361 40.36 -15.37 14.38
CA GLN A 361 41.22 -15.98 13.36
C GLN A 361 42.57 -15.25 13.21
N LYS A 362 42.58 -13.91 13.27
CA LYS A 362 43.81 -13.11 13.24
C LYS A 362 44.69 -13.39 14.47
N ILE A 363 44.07 -13.47 15.66
CA ILE A 363 44.81 -13.80 16.92
C ILE A 363 45.38 -15.20 16.83
N GLU A 364 44.62 -16.19 16.37
CA GLU A 364 45.12 -17.58 16.20
C GLU A 364 46.24 -17.67 15.19
N ALA A 365 46.07 -16.97 14.02
CA ALA A 365 47.12 -16.92 13.00
C ALA A 365 48.43 -16.27 13.54
N ALA A 366 48.27 -15.16 14.30
CA ALA A 366 49.41 -14.51 14.95
C ALA A 366 50.10 -15.44 15.99
N HIS A 367 49.30 -16.16 16.76
CA HIS A 367 49.81 -17.13 17.74
C HIS A 367 50.52 -18.33 17.06
N GLN A 368 49.97 -18.86 15.98
CA GLN A 368 50.60 -19.89 15.17
C GLN A 368 51.94 -19.42 14.55
N HIS A 369 51.92 -18.19 13.99
CA HIS A 369 53.14 -17.57 13.45
C HIS A 369 54.19 -17.40 14.56
N GLN A 370 53.81 -16.93 15.76
CA GLN A 370 54.71 -16.80 16.92
C GLN A 370 55.28 -18.17 17.36
N MET A 371 54.44 -19.21 17.36
CA MET A 371 54.87 -20.56 17.66
C MET A 371 55.88 -21.11 16.62
N GLN A 372 55.67 -20.84 15.32
CA GLN A 372 56.60 -21.20 14.26
C GLN A 372 57.92 -20.45 14.38
N VAL A 373 57.85 -19.14 14.69
CA VAL A 373 59.05 -18.33 14.93
C VAL A 373 59.82 -18.82 16.15
N ASN A 374 59.13 -19.11 17.24
CA ASN A 374 59.73 -19.67 18.46
C ASN A 374 60.36 -21.07 18.23
N ALA A 375 59.71 -21.93 17.45
CA ALA A 375 60.25 -23.22 17.03
C ALA A 375 61.47 -23.05 16.15
N GLY A 376 61.43 -22.07 15.19
CA GLY A 376 62.60 -21.72 14.37
C GLY A 376 63.75 -21.18 15.19
N ILE A 377 63.47 -20.29 16.15
CA ILE A 377 64.50 -19.80 17.11
C ILE A 377 65.05 -20.94 17.98
N GLY A 378 64.20 -21.86 18.44
CA GLY A 378 64.63 -23.05 19.17
C GLY A 378 65.58 -23.94 18.37
N ILE A 379 65.28 -24.13 17.08
CA ILE A 379 66.16 -24.88 16.17
C ILE A 379 67.47 -24.09 15.90
N LEU A 380 67.40 -22.77 15.75
CA LEU A 380 68.58 -21.93 15.58
C LEU A 380 69.44 -21.89 16.86
N ALA A 381 68.79 -21.81 18.02
CA ALA A 381 69.49 -21.83 19.32
C ALA A 381 70.24 -23.17 19.53
N VAL A 382 69.72 -24.31 19.10
CA VAL A 382 70.38 -25.58 19.10
C VAL A 382 71.51 -25.65 18.11
N LEU A 383 71.44 -24.93 17.02
CA LEU A 383 72.54 -24.82 16.04
C LEU A 383 73.64 -23.81 16.41
N VAL A 384 73.29 -22.80 17.25
CA VAL A 384 74.22 -21.72 17.66
C VAL A 384 74.91 -21.97 19.02
N THR A 385 74.43 -22.95 19.84
CA THR A 385 75.18 -23.37 21.02
C THR A 385 76.53 -24.06 20.69
N GLY A 386 76.83 -24.17 19.40
CA GLY A 386 78.15 -24.64 18.91
C GLY A 386 79.06 -23.51 18.34
N GLY A 387 78.73 -22.27 18.43
CA GLY A 387 79.58 -21.22 17.83
C GLY A 387 79.22 -19.81 18.22
N ILE A 388 80.05 -19.27 19.13
CA ILE A 388 80.42 -17.84 19.21
C ILE A 388 79.42 -16.86 19.84
N LEU A 389 79.70 -16.52 21.09
CA LEU A 389 79.61 -15.19 21.69
C LEU A 389 79.91 -14.07 20.63
N PHE A 390 79.12 -13.17 20.47
CA PHE A 390 79.34 -11.74 20.15
C PHE A 390 78.17 -11.15 19.38
N TYR A 391 77.53 -10.24 19.92
CA TYR A 391 77.22 -8.88 19.52
C TYR A 391 75.92 -8.39 20.15
N PHE A 392 76.11 -7.53 21.14
CA PHE A 392 75.10 -6.57 21.59
C PHE A 392 74.85 -5.53 20.48
N ALA A 393 73.58 -5.32 20.15
CA ALA A 393 73.13 -3.98 19.67
C ALA A 393 71.58 -3.82 19.81
N ARG A 394 71.21 -2.78 20.47
CA ARG A 394 69.91 -2.13 20.65
C ARG A 394 68.96 -2.18 19.46
N ARG A 395 67.69 -2.54 19.67
CA ARG A 395 66.58 -1.91 18.90
C ARG A 395 65.38 -1.67 19.82
N THR A 396 64.90 -0.41 19.78
CA THR A 396 63.72 0.09 20.43
C THR A 396 62.47 -0.45 19.73
N SER A 397 61.53 -0.97 20.50
CA SER A 397 60.20 -1.34 20.00
C SER A 397 59.40 -0.08 19.67
N LYS A 398 58.87 -0.01 18.47
CA LYS A 398 57.87 1.01 18.13
C LYS A 398 56.51 0.60 18.75
N THR A 399 56.12 1.31 19.75
CA THR A 399 54.76 1.20 20.33
C THR A 399 53.74 1.90 19.41
N THR A 400 52.73 1.18 18.96
CA THR A 400 51.64 1.74 18.14
C THR A 400 50.60 2.37 19.06
N ILE A 401 50.20 3.62 18.78
CA ILE A 401 49.12 4.31 19.47
C ILE A 401 47.79 3.75 18.96
N CYS A 402 46.87 3.40 19.83
CA CYS A 402 45.53 2.96 19.45
C CYS A 402 44.45 3.44 20.42
N ILE A 403 43.20 3.53 19.91
CA ILE A 403 42.03 3.77 20.75
C ILE A 403 41.71 2.49 21.47
N ALA A 404 41.97 2.46 22.80
CA ALA A 404 41.84 1.26 23.62
C ALA A 404 40.38 1.01 24.04
N LYS A 405 39.63 2.07 24.37
CA LYS A 405 38.21 1.97 24.77
C LYS A 405 37.46 3.23 24.40
N VAL A 406 36.17 3.06 24.12
CA VAL A 406 35.18 4.12 23.94
C VAL A 406 33.91 3.72 24.68
N PHE A 407 33.49 4.54 25.68
CA PHE A 407 32.31 4.23 26.48
C PHE A 407 31.61 5.51 27.01
N PRO A 408 30.28 5.49 27.19
CA PRO A 408 29.37 4.43 26.79
C PRO A 408 29.22 4.34 25.25
N ASN A 409 28.96 3.14 24.76
CA ASN A 409 28.63 2.92 23.35
C ASN A 409 27.54 1.82 23.29
N PRO A 410 26.27 2.15 22.96
CA PRO A 410 25.75 3.43 22.49
C PRO A 410 25.83 4.60 23.46
N THR A 411 25.82 5.82 22.94
CA THR A 411 25.80 7.05 23.73
C THR A 411 24.66 7.97 23.27
N ALA A 412 24.11 8.76 24.21
CA ALA A 412 23.16 9.82 23.87
C ALA A 412 23.88 11.15 23.53
N ASP A 413 24.85 11.54 24.36
CA ASP A 413 25.46 12.86 24.26
C ASP A 413 26.97 12.86 24.31
N LYS A 414 27.59 12.07 25.20
CA LYS A 414 29.01 12.11 25.44
C LYS A 414 29.64 10.72 25.49
N VAL A 415 30.90 10.60 25.04
CA VAL A 415 31.70 9.40 25.15
C VAL A 415 33.05 9.71 25.79
N THR A 416 33.54 8.78 26.57
CA THR A 416 34.93 8.81 27.04
C THR A 416 35.76 7.96 26.08
N VAL A 417 36.82 8.54 25.53
CA VAL A 417 37.80 7.88 24.68
C VAL A 417 39.07 7.65 25.48
N GLU A 418 39.48 6.40 25.64
CA GLU A 418 40.77 6.00 26.24
C GLU A 418 41.74 5.53 25.16
N LEU A 419 42.94 6.04 25.20
CA LEU A 419 44.03 5.68 24.29
C LEU A 419 45.06 4.85 25.00
N SER A 420 45.76 4.01 24.27
CA SER A 420 46.93 3.29 24.78
C SER A 420 48.19 3.70 24.01
N ASN A 421 49.30 3.74 24.71
CA ASN A 421 50.64 4.03 24.20
C ASN A 421 50.84 5.47 23.72
N VAL A 422 50.07 6.47 24.22
CA VAL A 422 50.10 7.86 23.81
C VAL A 422 51.25 8.66 24.46
N GLY A 423 51.78 8.27 25.61
CA GLY A 423 52.77 9.08 26.34
C GLY A 423 52.18 10.44 26.78
N GLU A 424 52.98 11.52 26.66
CA GLU A 424 52.54 12.90 26.96
C GLU A 424 52.13 13.67 25.66
N GLU A 425 52.07 12.99 24.51
CA GLU A 425 51.68 13.63 23.25
C GLU A 425 50.19 13.96 23.21
N GLN A 426 49.84 15.17 22.75
CA GLN A 426 48.45 15.52 22.44
C GLN A 426 48.19 15.27 20.95
N GLY A 427 47.02 14.73 20.64
CA GLY A 427 46.55 14.48 19.27
C GLY A 427 45.22 15.16 19.01
N ILE A 428 44.68 14.88 17.84
CA ILE A 428 43.36 15.32 17.43
C ILE A 428 42.50 14.07 17.19
N LEU A 429 41.33 14.02 17.81
CA LEU A 429 40.30 13.03 17.51
C LEU A 429 39.40 13.58 16.41
N HIS A 430 39.21 12.82 15.37
CA HIS A 430 38.28 13.10 14.27
C HIS A 430 37.12 12.14 14.35
N VAL A 431 35.90 12.66 14.14
CA VAL A 431 34.67 11.87 14.04
C VAL A 431 34.11 12.00 12.63
N PHE A 432 33.86 10.89 11.99
CA PHE A 432 33.36 10.82 10.63
C PHE A 432 31.97 10.17 10.60
N ASP A 433 31.12 10.61 9.70
CA ASP A 433 29.89 9.89 9.33
C ASP A 433 30.22 8.65 8.45
N LEU A 434 29.20 7.85 8.14
CA LEU A 434 29.37 6.65 7.29
C LEU A 434 29.72 6.99 5.82
N GLN A 435 29.51 8.22 5.37
CA GLN A 435 29.89 8.73 4.06
C GLN A 435 31.35 9.19 4.03
N GLY A 436 32.02 9.25 5.18
CA GLY A 436 33.41 9.68 5.30
C GLY A 436 33.58 11.19 5.52
N ASN A 437 32.51 11.95 5.74
CA ASN A 437 32.59 13.37 6.04
C ASN A 437 32.96 13.55 7.52
N GLN A 438 33.88 14.47 7.79
CA GLN A 438 34.24 14.83 9.16
C GLN A 438 33.15 15.70 9.80
N VAL A 439 32.53 15.20 10.88
CA VAL A 439 31.39 15.85 11.55
C VAL A 439 31.77 16.47 12.89
N HIS A 440 32.90 16.07 13.48
CA HIS A 440 33.43 16.64 14.71
C HIS A 440 34.94 16.44 14.79
N GLN A 441 35.64 17.34 15.50
CA GLN A 441 37.02 17.16 15.90
C GLN A 441 37.30 17.80 17.24
N GLN A 442 38.20 17.19 18.01
CA GLN A 442 38.58 17.68 19.35
C GLN A 442 40.04 17.27 19.63
N ALA A 443 40.77 18.14 20.34
CA ALA A 443 42.07 17.75 20.89
C ALA A 443 41.90 16.65 21.92
N ILE A 444 42.76 15.63 21.91
CA ILE A 444 42.65 14.47 22.76
C ILE A 444 44.01 14.11 23.38
N GLY A 445 43.97 13.83 24.70
CA GLY A 445 45.08 13.22 25.43
C GLY A 445 44.83 11.75 25.71
N ASN A 446 45.41 11.23 26.77
CA ASN A 446 45.34 9.79 27.08
C ASN A 446 43.91 9.30 27.40
N ARG A 447 43.09 10.16 28.03
CA ARG A 447 41.67 9.87 28.33
C ARG A 447 40.89 11.19 28.36
N GLU A 448 39.92 11.31 27.43
CA GLU A 448 39.14 12.56 27.29
C GLU A 448 37.65 12.25 27.08
N GLU A 449 36.80 13.17 27.55
CA GLU A 449 35.38 13.18 27.28
C GLU A 449 35.12 13.98 26.00
N VAL A 450 34.40 13.40 25.07
CA VAL A 450 34.05 13.98 23.78
C VAL A 450 32.55 14.25 23.74
N ASP A 451 32.15 15.49 23.51
CA ASP A 451 30.76 15.91 23.42
C ASP A 451 30.24 15.71 21.99
N LEU A 452 29.30 14.81 21.85
CA LEU A 452 28.63 14.44 20.60
C LEU A 452 27.15 14.84 20.60
N SER A 453 26.72 15.70 21.53
CA SER A 453 25.33 16.13 21.72
C SER A 453 24.74 16.83 20.48
N HIS A 454 25.58 17.37 19.60
CA HIS A 454 25.20 18.02 18.35
C HIS A 454 24.99 17.05 17.20
N LEU A 455 25.41 15.79 17.31
CA LEU A 455 25.24 14.77 16.27
C LEU A 455 23.84 14.17 16.32
N VAL A 456 23.31 13.78 15.18
CA VAL A 456 22.03 13.07 15.08
C VAL A 456 22.21 11.57 15.37
N ASN A 457 21.11 10.84 15.59
CA ASN A 457 21.17 9.39 15.77
C ASN A 457 21.84 8.73 14.55
N GLY A 458 22.84 7.91 14.80
CA GLY A 458 23.61 7.28 13.72
C GLY A 458 24.90 6.61 14.20
N THR A 459 25.55 5.93 13.29
CA THR A 459 26.86 5.31 13.51
C THR A 459 27.95 6.23 12.98
N TYR A 460 29.00 6.44 13.79
CA TYR A 460 30.14 7.28 13.49
C TYR A 460 31.44 6.53 13.68
N LEU A 461 32.49 6.99 13.03
CA LEU A 461 33.83 6.42 13.10
C LEU A 461 34.76 7.42 13.78
N LEU A 462 35.42 7.01 14.88
CA LEU A 462 36.43 7.80 15.60
C LEU A 462 37.83 7.40 15.11
N LYS A 463 38.67 8.36 14.83
CA LYS A 463 40.11 8.18 14.54
C LYS A 463 40.94 9.23 15.27
N GLY A 464 42.01 8.84 15.90
CA GLY A 464 42.99 9.74 16.52
C GLY A 464 44.19 9.97 15.60
N GLU A 465 44.64 11.19 15.49
CA GLU A 465 45.86 11.62 14.75
C GLU A 465 46.87 12.22 15.72
N PHE A 466 48.10 11.68 15.76
CA PHE A 466 49.18 12.05 16.65
C PHE A 466 50.46 12.24 15.85
N GLY A 467 50.75 13.50 15.44
CA GLY A 467 51.82 13.78 14.49
C GLY A 467 51.62 13.01 13.19
N ASP A 468 52.58 12.16 12.83
CA ASP A 468 52.51 11.36 11.60
C ASP A 468 51.79 10.01 11.79
N LYS A 469 51.18 9.76 12.95
CA LYS A 469 50.53 8.50 13.29
C LYS A 469 49.01 8.66 13.38
N VAL A 470 48.29 7.77 12.76
CA VAL A 470 46.80 7.72 12.81
C VAL A 470 46.41 6.38 13.44
N THR A 471 45.45 6.43 14.39
CA THR A 471 44.92 5.21 15.01
C THR A 471 43.99 4.45 14.07
N ASP A 472 43.79 3.16 14.30
CA ASP A 472 42.67 2.42 13.73
C ASP A 472 41.33 3.07 14.12
N GLY A 473 40.34 3.00 13.22
CA GLY A 473 39.04 3.60 13.47
C GLY A 473 38.16 2.77 14.40
N VAL A 474 37.54 3.41 15.39
CA VAL A 474 36.58 2.78 16.31
C VAL A 474 35.17 3.32 16.02
N LYS A 475 34.20 2.39 15.82
CA LYS A 475 32.80 2.74 15.59
C LYS A 475 32.06 3.02 16.89
N ILE A 476 31.26 4.10 16.88
CA ILE A 476 30.31 4.42 17.96
C ILE A 476 28.90 4.59 17.41
N LEU A 477 27.92 4.29 18.26
CA LEU A 477 26.51 4.51 17.97
C LEU A 477 25.99 5.66 18.85
N VAL A 478 25.52 6.73 18.21
CA VAL A 478 24.81 7.84 18.88
C VAL A 478 23.32 7.54 18.81
N GLN A 479 22.67 7.51 20.00
CA GLN A 479 21.25 7.16 20.14
C GLN A 479 20.65 8.06 21.24
N LYS A 480 19.90 9.08 20.82
CA LYS A 480 19.19 10.03 21.70
C LYS A 480 17.79 9.56 22.02
#